data_6989abb48464d720623cacd81c3bd3d9
#
_entry.id   6989abb48464d720623cacd81c3bd3d9
#
_cell.length_a   1.000
_cell.length_b   1.000
_cell.length_c   1.000
_cell.angle_alpha   90.00
_cell.angle_beta   90.00
_cell.angle_gamma   90.00
#
_symmetry.space_group_name_H-M   'P 1'
#
loop_
_entity.id
_entity.type
_entity.pdbx_description
1 polymer ?
#
loop_
_entity_poly.entity_id
_entity_poly.type
_entity_poly.pdbx_seq_one_letter_code
_entity_poly.pdbx_strand_id
1 'polypeptide(L)'
;MSEPPDEIEAMMARYDTLYADPSYREWDILGNGTGIDPDWRLVLERFSDRFMVGTDTWVNSQWESYVELIAANRQWLSHFPRPLAEKCVYKNAERLFGREVSKALIRPR
;
A
#
# COMPACT_ATOMS: atom_id res chain seq x y z
N MET A 1 -6.44 -5.93 -5.10
CA MET A 1 -5.67 -6.15 -6.36
C MET A 1 -5.16 -7.58 -6.36
N SER A 2 -5.32 -8.27 -7.46
CA SER A 2 -5.03 -9.71 -7.54
C SER A 2 -3.96 -10.05 -8.58
N GLU A 3 -3.53 -9.08 -9.35
CA GLU A 3 -2.59 -9.28 -10.44
C GLU A 3 -1.17 -9.47 -9.92
N PRO A 4 -0.31 -10.20 -10.65
CA PRO A 4 1.10 -10.30 -10.28
C PRO A 4 1.86 -8.99 -10.53
N PRO A 5 3.05 -8.82 -9.93
CA PRO A 5 3.77 -7.54 -9.98
C PRO A 5 4.09 -7.04 -11.40
N ASP A 6 4.39 -7.93 -12.32
CA ASP A 6 4.70 -7.54 -13.70
C ASP A 6 3.48 -6.96 -14.42
N GLU A 7 2.29 -7.50 -14.17
CA GLU A 7 1.06 -6.95 -14.75
C GLU A 7 0.71 -5.60 -14.12
N ILE A 8 0.93 -5.46 -12.81
CA ILE A 8 0.70 -4.20 -12.11
C ILE A 8 1.64 -3.13 -12.65
N GLU A 9 2.91 -3.47 -12.86
CA GLU A 9 3.88 -2.55 -13.44
C GLU A 9 3.44 -2.08 -14.82
N ALA A 10 3.00 -3.00 -15.66
CA ALA A 10 2.54 -2.67 -17.01
C ALA A 10 1.33 -1.74 -16.98
N MET A 11 0.37 -2.01 -16.10
CA MET A 11 -0.81 -1.16 -15.96
C MET A 11 -0.46 0.24 -15.45
N MET A 12 0.40 0.33 -14.46
CA MET A 12 0.80 1.61 -13.89
C MET A 12 1.66 2.44 -14.84
N ALA A 13 2.48 1.77 -15.65
CA ALA A 13 3.26 2.45 -16.68
C ALA A 13 2.35 3.02 -17.78
N ARG A 14 1.24 2.36 -18.06
CA ARG A 14 0.31 2.76 -19.11
C ARG A 14 -0.68 3.84 -18.66
N TYR A 15 -1.14 3.79 -17.41
CA TYR A 15 -2.19 4.66 -16.91
C TYR A 15 -1.69 5.52 -15.75
N ASP A 16 -1.48 6.81 -16.01
CA ASP A 16 -0.92 7.76 -15.04
C ASP A 16 -1.79 7.95 -13.80
N THR A 17 -3.09 7.76 -13.94
CA THR A 17 -4.05 8.00 -12.87
C THR A 17 -4.44 6.74 -12.10
N LEU A 18 -3.78 5.62 -12.38
CA LEU A 18 -4.05 4.37 -11.69
C LEU A 18 -3.34 4.35 -10.35
N TYR A 19 -4.09 4.12 -9.27
CA TYR A 19 -3.59 3.93 -7.92
C TYR A 19 -3.90 2.50 -7.49
N ALA A 20 -3.15 1.98 -6.54
CA ALA A 20 -3.32 0.60 -6.10
C ALA A 20 -3.27 0.48 -4.58
N ASP A 21 -4.08 -0.43 -4.07
CA ASP A 21 -4.12 -0.83 -2.66
C ASP A 21 -3.61 -2.27 -2.60
N PRO A 22 -2.48 -2.53 -1.94
CA PRO A 22 -1.91 -3.88 -1.86
C PRO A 22 -2.55 -4.76 -0.79
N SER A 23 -3.79 -4.53 -0.42
CA SER A 23 -4.50 -5.34 0.56
C SER A 23 -4.47 -6.82 0.18
N TYR A 24 -4.21 -7.67 1.17
CA TYR A 24 -4.09 -9.13 1.02
C TYR A 24 -2.92 -9.59 0.14
N ARG A 25 -2.01 -8.67 -0.21
CA ARG A 25 -0.78 -9.02 -0.93
C ARG A 25 0.46 -8.87 -0.04
N GLU A 26 0.26 -8.63 1.25
CA GLU A 26 1.35 -8.41 2.20
C GLU A 26 2.36 -9.56 2.20
N TRP A 27 1.87 -10.78 2.21
CA TRP A 27 2.74 -11.97 2.24
C TRP A 27 3.44 -12.21 0.92
N ASP A 28 2.82 -11.84 -0.20
CA ASP A 28 3.48 -11.91 -1.51
C ASP A 28 4.62 -10.89 -1.59
N ILE A 29 4.39 -9.69 -1.06
CA ILE A 29 5.41 -8.64 -1.01
C ILE A 29 6.58 -9.07 -0.14
N LEU A 30 6.29 -9.70 1.00
CA LEU A 30 7.32 -10.20 1.91
C LEU A 30 8.07 -11.41 1.35
N GLY A 31 7.55 -12.04 0.33
CA GLY A 31 8.17 -13.22 -0.26
C GLY A 31 8.21 -14.38 0.73
N ASN A 32 9.31 -15.11 0.75
CA ASN A 32 9.47 -16.30 1.60
C ASN A 32 10.02 -15.97 3.00
N GLY A 33 9.79 -14.77 3.49
CA GLY A 33 10.23 -14.38 4.82
C GLY A 33 11.68 -13.93 4.92
N THR A 34 12.40 -13.85 3.81
CA THR A 34 13.80 -13.45 3.77
C THR A 34 14.00 -12.01 3.34
N GLY A 35 12.94 -11.24 3.25
CA GLY A 35 12.96 -9.86 2.79
C GLY A 35 11.84 -9.61 1.79
N ILE A 36 12.00 -8.56 1.00
CA ILE A 36 11.00 -8.18 0.01
C ILE A 36 11.22 -8.98 -1.28
N ASP A 37 10.12 -9.47 -1.85
CA ASP A 37 10.15 -10.07 -3.18
C ASP A 37 10.73 -9.07 -4.19
N PRO A 38 11.74 -9.46 -5.00
CA PRO A 38 12.41 -8.50 -5.90
C PRO A 38 11.50 -7.82 -6.90
N ASP A 39 10.52 -8.53 -7.44
CA ASP A 39 9.60 -7.96 -8.42
C ASP A 39 8.66 -6.95 -7.77
N TRP A 40 8.19 -7.24 -6.57
CA TRP A 40 7.39 -6.30 -5.80
C TRP A 40 8.20 -5.08 -5.38
N ARG A 41 9.48 -5.27 -5.04
CA ARG A 41 10.36 -4.14 -4.69
C ARG A 41 10.46 -3.16 -5.85
N LEU A 42 10.69 -3.65 -7.06
CA LEU A 42 10.81 -2.79 -8.24
C LEU A 42 9.53 -1.98 -8.49
N VAL A 43 8.38 -2.64 -8.42
CA VAL A 43 7.09 -1.97 -8.65
C VAL A 43 6.81 -0.91 -7.58
N LEU A 44 7.03 -1.27 -6.31
CA LEU A 44 6.79 -0.34 -5.20
C LEU A 44 7.73 0.86 -5.24
N GLU A 45 8.99 0.65 -5.59
CA GLU A 45 9.95 1.75 -5.71
C GLU A 45 9.64 2.64 -6.90
N ARG A 46 9.34 2.04 -8.05
CA ARG A 46 9.06 2.78 -9.27
C ARG A 46 7.80 3.63 -9.18
N PHE A 47 6.76 3.08 -8.56
CA PHE A 47 5.45 3.73 -8.48
C PHE A 47 5.07 4.08 -7.04
N SER A 48 6.05 4.45 -6.22
CA SER A 48 5.83 4.73 -4.80
C SER A 48 4.79 5.82 -4.53
N ASP A 49 4.51 6.68 -5.52
CA ASP A 49 3.54 7.76 -5.39
C ASP A 49 2.09 7.28 -5.59
N ARG A 50 1.89 6.02 -5.93
CA ARG A 50 0.57 5.52 -6.34
C ARG A 50 0.08 4.31 -5.57
N PHE A 51 0.81 3.88 -4.53
CA PHE A 51 0.34 2.82 -3.64
C PHE A 51 -0.21 3.42 -2.35
N MET A 52 -1.32 2.86 -1.87
CA MET A 52 -1.95 3.27 -0.62
C MET A 52 -2.28 2.03 0.19
N VAL A 53 -1.70 1.93 1.37
CA VAL A 53 -1.87 0.75 2.24
C VAL A 53 -3.31 0.68 2.76
N GLY A 54 -3.88 -0.51 2.69
CA GLY A 54 -5.19 -0.80 3.24
C GLY A 54 -5.25 -2.25 3.70
N THR A 55 -6.35 -2.67 4.28
CA THR A 55 -6.55 -4.05 4.74
C THR A 55 -7.72 -4.74 4.04
N ASP A 56 -8.58 -3.98 3.37
CA ASP A 56 -9.78 -4.48 2.72
C ASP A 56 -10.63 -5.34 3.67
N THR A 57 -10.72 -4.92 4.95
CA THR A 57 -11.46 -5.61 5.98
C THR A 57 -12.89 -5.10 6.03
N TRP A 58 -13.85 -5.93 5.62
CA TRP A 58 -15.24 -5.47 5.50
C TRP A 58 -16.28 -6.44 6.09
N VAL A 59 -15.91 -7.68 6.39
CA VAL A 59 -16.79 -8.64 7.06
C VAL A 59 -16.22 -9.00 8.42
N ASN A 60 -17.08 -9.43 9.36
CA ASN A 60 -16.69 -9.69 10.75
C ASN A 60 -15.52 -10.68 10.87
N SER A 61 -15.52 -11.74 10.08
CA SER A 61 -14.45 -12.73 10.13
C SER A 61 -13.09 -12.16 9.75
N GLN A 62 -13.06 -11.14 8.91
CA GLN A 62 -11.81 -10.51 8.50
C GLN A 62 -11.21 -9.62 9.59
N TRP A 63 -12.05 -9.08 10.48
CA TRP A 63 -11.57 -8.27 11.58
C TRP A 63 -10.74 -9.06 12.57
N GLU A 64 -10.95 -10.37 12.64
CA GLU A 64 -10.12 -11.26 13.47
C GLU A 64 -8.67 -11.27 13.00
N SER A 65 -8.43 -11.08 11.70
CA SER A 65 -7.09 -11.05 11.11
C SER A 65 -6.51 -9.65 10.99
N TYR A 66 -7.22 -8.63 11.45
CA TYR A 66 -6.83 -7.23 11.24
C TYR A 66 -5.45 -6.91 11.82
N VAL A 67 -5.19 -7.38 13.03
CA VAL A 67 -3.90 -7.13 13.70
C VAL A 67 -2.76 -7.77 12.91
N GLU A 68 -2.96 -8.98 12.40
CA GLU A 68 -1.97 -9.68 11.59
C GLU A 68 -1.71 -8.94 10.26
N LEU A 69 -2.76 -8.43 9.64
CA LEU A 69 -2.64 -7.65 8.38
C LEU A 69 -1.86 -6.36 8.61
N ILE A 70 -2.13 -5.65 9.69
CA ILE A 70 -1.40 -4.43 10.04
C ILE A 70 0.06 -4.75 10.34
N ALA A 71 0.33 -5.83 11.09
CA ALA A 71 1.69 -6.26 11.38
C ALA A 71 2.46 -6.61 10.11
N ALA A 72 1.82 -7.32 9.19
CA ALA A 72 2.43 -7.68 7.91
C ALA A 72 2.74 -6.43 7.07
N ASN A 73 1.84 -5.45 7.05
CA ASN A 73 2.07 -4.17 6.37
C ASN A 73 3.26 -3.43 6.98
N ARG A 74 3.34 -3.36 8.30
CA ARG A 74 4.47 -2.72 8.97
C ARG A 74 5.77 -3.44 8.65
N GLN A 75 5.73 -4.76 8.55
CA GLN A 75 6.92 -5.55 8.27
C GLN A 75 7.46 -5.27 6.88
N TRP A 76 6.62 -5.30 5.83
CA TRP A 76 7.14 -5.04 4.49
C TRP A 76 7.53 -3.57 4.31
N LEU A 77 6.82 -2.64 4.93
CA LEU A 77 7.18 -1.21 4.89
C LEU A 77 8.53 -0.95 5.53
N SER A 78 8.90 -1.71 6.56
CA SER A 78 10.19 -1.53 7.24
C SER A 78 11.40 -1.82 6.37
N HIS A 79 11.22 -2.53 5.26
CA HIS A 79 12.30 -2.82 4.31
C HIS A 79 12.55 -1.68 3.32
N PHE A 80 11.77 -0.61 3.37
CA PHE A 80 11.90 0.54 2.48
C PHE A 80 12.33 1.78 3.25
N PRO A 81 12.95 2.76 2.56
CA PRO A 81 13.27 4.04 3.20
C PRO A 81 12.01 4.71 3.74
N ARG A 82 12.15 5.44 4.84
CA ARG A 82 11.04 6.12 5.49
C ARG A 82 10.21 7.00 4.55
N PRO A 83 10.80 7.80 3.64
CA PRO A 83 10.00 8.61 2.73
C PRO A 83 9.04 7.79 1.85
N LEU A 84 9.50 6.64 1.37
CA LEU A 84 8.64 5.75 0.58
C LEU A 84 7.52 5.16 1.45
N ALA A 85 7.87 4.68 2.64
CA ALA A 85 6.88 4.12 3.56
C ALA A 85 5.80 5.14 3.92
N GLU A 86 6.19 6.39 4.19
CA GLU A 86 5.23 7.46 4.48
C GLU A 86 4.30 7.76 3.31
N LYS A 87 4.81 7.70 2.08
CA LYS A 87 3.96 7.87 0.89
C LYS A 87 2.88 6.81 0.85
N CYS A 88 3.24 5.54 1.03
CA CYS A 88 2.29 4.44 0.97
C CYS A 88 1.28 4.48 2.13
N VAL A 89 1.72 4.89 3.31
CA VAL A 89 0.86 4.90 4.50
C VAL A 89 -0.16 6.04 4.45
N TYR A 90 0.25 7.26 4.11
CA TYR A 90 -0.68 8.39 4.17
C TYR A 90 -0.45 9.51 3.14
N LYS A 91 0.78 9.77 2.71
CA LYS A 91 1.05 10.95 1.86
C LYS A 91 0.40 10.86 0.48
N ASN A 92 0.37 9.67 -0.10
CA ASN A 92 -0.28 9.48 -1.40
C ASN A 92 -1.78 9.74 -1.31
N ALA A 93 -2.42 9.26 -0.25
CA ALA A 93 -3.84 9.51 -0.03
C ALA A 93 -4.11 11.00 0.22
N GLU A 94 -3.28 11.66 1.01
CA GLU A 94 -3.43 13.11 1.24
C GLU A 94 -3.32 13.89 -0.06
N ARG A 95 -2.34 13.55 -0.90
CA ARG A 95 -2.16 14.23 -2.18
C ARG A 95 -3.35 13.98 -3.11
N LEU A 96 -3.82 12.74 -3.20
CA LEU A 96 -4.90 12.37 -4.09
C LEU A 96 -6.23 13.02 -3.68
N PHE A 97 -6.54 13.01 -2.39
CA PHE A 97 -7.82 13.52 -1.88
C PHE A 97 -7.77 14.99 -1.44
N GLY A 98 -6.58 15.58 -1.41
CA GLY A 98 -6.40 16.99 -1.05
C GLY A 98 -6.31 17.22 0.45
N ARG A 99 -5.52 18.23 0.83
CA ARG A 99 -5.28 18.56 2.22
C ARG A 99 -6.50 19.13 2.92
N GLU A 100 -7.32 19.90 2.19
CA GLU A 100 -8.54 20.47 2.75
C GLU A 100 -9.50 19.38 3.22
N VAL A 101 -9.61 18.29 2.43
CA VAL A 101 -10.45 17.16 2.78
C VAL A 101 -9.93 16.49 4.05
N SER A 102 -8.63 16.24 4.12
CA SER A 102 -8.01 15.63 5.30
C SER A 102 -8.20 16.50 6.54
N LYS A 103 -7.99 17.81 6.42
CA LYS A 103 -8.19 18.75 7.53
C LYS A 103 -9.63 18.78 7.99
N ALA A 104 -10.57 18.75 7.05
CA ALA A 104 -12.00 18.77 7.39
C ALA A 104 -12.41 17.52 8.17
N LEU A 105 -11.81 16.37 7.86
CA LEU A 105 -12.14 15.10 8.51
C LEU A 105 -11.57 14.98 9.92
N ILE A 106 -10.39 15.52 10.16
CA ILE A 106 -9.68 15.34 11.44
C ILE A 106 -9.76 16.54 12.38
N ARG A 107 -10.17 17.69 11.87
CA ARG A 107 -10.24 18.90 12.68
C ARG A 107 -11.42 18.84 13.65
N PRO A 108 -11.21 19.11 14.93
CA PRO A 108 -12.31 19.18 15.88
C PRO A 108 -13.30 20.26 15.50
N ARG A 109 -14.55 20.02 15.83
CA ARG A 109 -15.60 20.99 15.60
C ARG A 109 -15.93 21.74 16.87
#